data_d04f527ce3b3f83f54f403872701cd9f
#
_entry.id   d04f527ce3b3f83f54f403872701cd9f
#
_cell.length_a   1.000
_cell.length_b   1.000
_cell.length_c   1.000
_cell.angle_alpha   90.00
_cell.angle_beta   90.00
_cell.angle_gamma   90.00
#
_symmetry.space_group_name_H-M   'P 1'
#
loop_
_entity.id
_entity.type
_entity.pdbx_description
1 polymer ?
#
loop_
_entity_poly.entity_id
_entity_poly.type
_entity_poly.pdbx_seq_one_letter_code
_entity_poly.pdbx_strand_id
1 'polypeptide(L)'
;MALKRNKTKYILYILFTSLILSLGSCNRNDEKATITSWGIPDKYKQERTDEKGQVVEVTYSTKDYVDGTDKVEEKKTNVYLPYNYDESKQYNIIYLIHGTDRQSVNHIETWLYTVGIKNVLDNMIFYNDIDPVIVVTPSFYSYGLYGDDNMTNIREVTPVKEKSTKNFGYELRYDLIPAVESKYSTYAEDVDEKSLIDSRDHRAMAGLSNGARITLDGGMTQNFDYISWFGCFSSSIESSKIIEAIHSEKNKNYKLNYLFNADGIYDFAYNAHKKMYEELLKDESFNENNLEYVEIAFGYHSPRSWQISMYDALQRFFKEA
;
A
#
# COMPACT_ATOMS: atom_id res chain seq x y z
N MET A 1 22.56 -35.82 -58.80
CA MET A 1 23.31 -34.62 -58.39
C MET A 1 22.72 -34.17 -57.07
N ALA A 2 23.29 -34.59 -55.93
CA ALA A 2 22.73 -34.48 -54.62
C ALA A 2 23.44 -33.35 -53.84
N LEU A 3 22.68 -32.37 -53.39
CA LEU A 3 23.17 -31.26 -52.59
C LEU A 3 23.40 -31.69 -51.14
N LYS A 4 24.62 -31.65 -50.69
CA LYS A 4 25.01 -31.76 -49.28
C LYS A 4 24.54 -30.52 -48.50
N ARG A 5 23.65 -30.70 -47.57
CA ARG A 5 23.26 -29.67 -46.58
C ARG A 5 24.24 -29.71 -45.38
N ASN A 6 24.87 -28.56 -45.14
CA ASN A 6 25.84 -28.31 -44.09
C ASN A 6 25.21 -28.50 -42.69
N LYS A 7 25.80 -29.41 -41.86
CA LYS A 7 25.54 -29.66 -40.47
C LYS A 7 26.44 -28.83 -39.54
N THR A 8 26.59 -27.55 -39.76
CA THR A 8 27.56 -26.73 -38.98
C THR A 8 26.90 -25.49 -38.32
N LYS A 9 25.70 -25.63 -37.79
CA LYS A 9 25.05 -24.50 -37.09
C LYS A 9 24.46 -24.83 -35.70
N TYR A 10 24.74 -25.99 -35.15
CA TYR A 10 24.17 -26.37 -33.82
C TYR A 10 25.20 -26.64 -32.70
N ILE A 11 26.44 -26.21 -32.85
CA ILE A 11 27.51 -26.43 -31.85
C ILE A 11 27.91 -25.15 -31.10
N LEU A 12 27.24 -24.02 -31.32
CA LEU A 12 27.60 -22.76 -30.65
C LEU A 12 26.65 -22.28 -29.53
N TYR A 13 25.76 -23.15 -29.05
CA TYR A 13 24.81 -22.79 -27.96
C TYR A 13 24.95 -23.62 -26.68
N ILE A 14 25.96 -24.50 -26.59
CA ILE A 14 26.14 -25.38 -25.39
C ILE A 14 27.45 -25.08 -24.64
N LEU A 15 28.17 -24.02 -24.93
CA LEU A 15 29.44 -23.71 -24.27
C LEU A 15 29.42 -22.43 -23.41
N PHE A 16 28.24 -21.97 -22.99
CA PHE A 16 28.10 -20.81 -22.06
C PHE A 16 27.48 -21.10 -20.70
N THR A 17 27.24 -22.37 -20.38
CA THR A 17 26.60 -22.76 -19.09
C THR A 17 27.48 -23.60 -18.16
N SER A 18 28.78 -23.68 -18.37
CA SER A 18 29.65 -24.51 -17.52
C SER A 18 30.96 -23.85 -17.09
N LEU A 19 30.94 -22.56 -16.75
CA LEU A 19 32.14 -21.92 -16.17
C LEU A 19 31.79 -20.90 -15.05
N ILE A 20 30.95 -21.28 -14.09
CA ILE A 20 30.90 -20.62 -12.77
C ILE A 20 30.62 -21.69 -11.71
N LEU A 21 31.59 -22.54 -11.45
CA LEU A 21 31.61 -23.36 -10.25
C LEU A 21 33.06 -23.71 -9.94
N SER A 22 33.76 -22.78 -9.32
CA SER A 22 34.82 -22.98 -8.35
C SER A 22 35.57 -21.68 -8.15
N LEU A 23 35.33 -20.99 -7.05
CA LEU A 23 36.36 -20.29 -6.28
C LEU A 23 35.72 -19.61 -5.07
N GLY A 24 36.14 -20.04 -3.91
CA GLY A 24 36.16 -19.16 -2.76
C GLY A 24 35.01 -19.37 -1.75
N SER A 25 35.24 -20.23 -0.78
CA SER A 25 34.73 -20.06 0.57
C SER A 25 35.16 -18.67 1.08
N CYS A 26 34.37 -17.65 0.82
CA CYS A 26 34.40 -16.39 1.52
C CYS A 26 33.10 -16.27 2.30
N ASN A 27 33.17 -15.91 3.56
CA ASN A 27 32.03 -15.50 4.40
C ASN A 27 31.09 -14.61 3.58
N ARG A 28 30.08 -15.20 2.96
CA ARG A 28 28.93 -14.44 2.52
C ARG A 28 28.14 -14.12 3.79
N ASN A 29 28.21 -12.87 4.22
CA ASN A 29 27.03 -12.27 4.77
C ASN A 29 25.97 -12.56 3.72
N ASP A 30 24.91 -13.28 4.06
CA ASP A 30 23.79 -13.53 3.15
C ASP A 30 23.09 -12.18 2.93
N GLU A 31 23.61 -11.37 1.97
CA GLU A 31 22.86 -10.25 1.44
C GLU A 31 21.64 -10.86 0.75
N LYS A 32 20.51 -10.69 1.41
CA LYS A 32 19.21 -11.15 0.91
C LYS A 32 19.04 -10.59 -0.51
N ALA A 33 18.81 -11.43 -1.50
CA ALA A 33 18.67 -11.00 -2.88
C ALA A 33 17.54 -9.97 -2.97
N THR A 34 17.84 -8.78 -3.47
CA THR A 34 16.85 -7.73 -3.68
C THR A 34 15.86 -8.18 -4.75
N ILE A 35 14.57 -8.11 -4.44
CA ILE A 35 13.52 -8.41 -5.40
C ILE A 35 13.32 -7.19 -6.29
N THR A 36 13.39 -7.37 -7.61
CA THR A 36 13.21 -6.28 -8.57
C THR A 36 11.94 -6.50 -9.37
N SER A 37 11.03 -5.52 -9.33
CA SER A 37 9.84 -5.47 -10.18
C SER A 37 10.09 -4.63 -11.44
N TRP A 38 9.74 -5.19 -12.59
CA TRP A 38 9.98 -4.56 -13.90
C TRP A 38 8.75 -3.83 -14.44
N GLY A 39 7.57 -4.11 -13.91
CA GLY A 39 6.33 -3.47 -14.33
C GLY A 39 5.12 -4.37 -14.20
N ILE A 40 4.01 -3.88 -14.68
CA ILE A 40 2.72 -4.57 -14.69
C ILE A 40 2.45 -5.05 -16.12
N PRO A 41 2.07 -6.33 -16.32
CA PRO A 41 1.62 -6.81 -17.63
C PRO A 41 0.47 -5.95 -18.17
N ASP A 42 0.51 -5.67 -19.48
CA ASP A 42 -0.44 -4.72 -20.10
C ASP A 42 -1.91 -5.12 -19.92
N LYS A 43 -2.21 -6.42 -19.82
CA LYS A 43 -3.57 -6.91 -19.57
C LYS A 43 -4.21 -6.34 -18.32
N TYR A 44 -3.42 -5.99 -17.27
CA TYR A 44 -3.96 -5.44 -16.03
C TYR A 44 -4.17 -3.92 -16.06
N LYS A 45 -3.58 -3.22 -17.04
CA LYS A 45 -3.69 -1.76 -17.17
C LYS A 45 -4.87 -1.32 -18.04
N GLN A 46 -5.44 -2.24 -18.81
CA GLN A 46 -6.53 -1.94 -19.73
C GLN A 46 -7.82 -1.63 -18.99
N GLU A 47 -8.53 -0.61 -19.43
CA GLU A 47 -9.88 -0.36 -18.95
C GLU A 47 -10.82 -1.46 -19.43
N ARG A 48 -11.57 -2.03 -18.50
CA ARG A 48 -12.61 -3.00 -18.82
C ARG A 48 -13.91 -2.29 -19.21
N THR A 49 -14.56 -2.78 -20.22
CA THR A 49 -15.88 -2.28 -20.66
C THR A 49 -17.02 -2.92 -19.87
N ASP A 50 -16.82 -4.15 -19.42
CA ASP A 50 -17.75 -4.99 -18.68
C ASP A 50 -17.03 -5.65 -17.48
N GLU A 51 -17.79 -6.30 -16.60
CA GLU A 51 -17.28 -7.03 -15.44
C GLU A 51 -16.22 -6.22 -14.66
N LYS A 52 -16.54 -4.95 -14.41
CA LYS A 52 -15.71 -4.00 -13.66
C LYS A 52 -16.37 -3.52 -12.39
N GLY A 53 -15.58 -3.22 -11.39
CA GLY A 53 -16.05 -2.63 -10.14
C GLY A 53 -16.60 -1.22 -10.33
N GLN A 54 -17.38 -0.78 -9.36
CA GLN A 54 -17.92 0.58 -9.30
C GLN A 54 -17.22 1.39 -8.21
N VAL A 55 -17.18 2.70 -8.40
CA VAL A 55 -16.69 3.65 -7.40
C VAL A 55 -17.87 4.46 -6.88
N VAL A 56 -18.04 4.45 -5.56
CA VAL A 56 -19.10 5.18 -4.86
C VAL A 56 -18.46 6.21 -3.95
N GLU A 57 -18.93 7.46 -4.02
CA GLU A 57 -18.52 8.49 -3.07
C GLU A 57 -19.32 8.33 -1.76
N VAL A 58 -18.62 8.29 -0.63
CA VAL A 58 -19.20 8.19 0.70
C VAL A 58 -18.85 9.42 1.50
N THR A 59 -19.87 10.09 2.05
CA THR A 59 -19.70 11.17 3.03
C THR A 59 -19.74 10.61 4.44
N TYR A 60 -18.86 11.09 5.30
CA TYR A 60 -18.79 10.76 6.72
C TYR A 60 -18.47 12.01 7.56
N SER A 61 -18.95 12.01 8.78
CA SER A 61 -18.61 13.05 9.76
C SER A 61 -17.33 12.67 10.49
N THR A 62 -16.45 13.65 10.68
CA THR A 62 -15.21 13.51 11.44
C THR A 62 -14.98 14.74 12.30
N LYS A 63 -14.09 14.64 13.28
CA LYS A 63 -13.64 15.77 14.07
C LYS A 63 -12.43 16.42 13.45
N ASP A 64 -12.20 17.68 13.76
CA ASP A 64 -10.94 18.34 13.41
C ASP A 64 -9.80 17.89 14.31
N TYR A 65 -9.16 16.79 13.94
CA TYR A 65 -7.99 16.27 14.66
C TYR A 65 -6.70 17.08 14.40
N VAL A 66 -6.73 18.01 13.45
CA VAL A 66 -5.56 18.83 13.10
C VAL A 66 -5.37 19.96 14.13
N ASP A 67 -6.42 20.69 14.42
CA ASP A 67 -6.38 21.78 15.39
C ASP A 67 -6.82 21.35 16.79
N GLY A 68 -7.28 20.10 16.93
CA GLY A 68 -7.74 19.53 18.22
C GLY A 68 -8.98 20.22 18.74
N THR A 69 -9.79 20.79 17.87
CA THR A 69 -11.07 21.38 18.21
C THR A 69 -12.16 20.32 18.11
N ASP A 70 -13.24 20.48 18.89
CA ASP A 70 -14.42 19.60 18.78
C ASP A 70 -15.29 19.91 17.55
N LYS A 71 -14.79 20.70 16.60
CA LYS A 71 -15.49 21.04 15.38
C LYS A 71 -15.69 19.78 14.54
N VAL A 72 -16.94 19.50 14.22
CA VAL A 72 -17.31 18.41 13.32
C VAL A 72 -17.20 18.91 11.88
N GLU A 73 -16.59 18.11 11.04
CA GLU A 73 -16.46 18.34 9.60
C GLU A 73 -17.07 17.17 8.83
N GLU A 74 -17.63 17.45 7.66
CA GLU A 74 -18.02 16.41 6.71
C GLU A 74 -16.91 16.20 5.69
N LYS A 75 -16.44 14.96 5.57
CA LYS A 75 -15.44 14.58 4.58
C LYS A 75 -16.00 13.53 3.63
N LYS A 76 -15.35 13.41 2.49
CA LYS A 76 -15.69 12.44 1.46
C LYS A 76 -14.55 11.47 1.24
N THR A 77 -14.91 10.24 0.90
CA THR A 77 -13.99 9.21 0.44
C THR A 77 -14.60 8.48 -0.75
N ASN A 78 -13.76 8.00 -1.67
CA ASN A 78 -14.21 7.04 -2.66
C ASN A 78 -14.09 5.62 -2.11
N VAL A 79 -15.08 4.80 -2.41
CA VAL A 79 -15.11 3.36 -2.13
C VAL A 79 -15.26 2.62 -3.44
N TYR A 80 -14.24 1.85 -3.80
CA TYR A 80 -14.31 0.88 -4.89
C TYR A 80 -14.97 -0.40 -4.38
N LEU A 81 -16.04 -0.81 -5.02
CA LEU A 81 -16.71 -2.09 -4.81
C LEU A 81 -16.41 -3.00 -6.00
N PRO A 82 -15.98 -4.26 -5.77
CA PRO A 82 -15.64 -5.17 -6.85
C PRO A 82 -16.86 -5.50 -7.73
N TYR A 83 -16.60 -5.98 -8.94
CA TYR A 83 -17.67 -6.48 -9.81
C TYR A 83 -18.52 -7.53 -9.09
N ASN A 84 -19.83 -7.45 -9.26
CA ASN A 84 -20.79 -8.32 -8.55
C ASN A 84 -20.66 -8.28 -7.02
N TYR A 85 -20.34 -7.10 -6.46
CA TYR A 85 -20.43 -6.91 -5.01
C TYR A 85 -21.80 -7.37 -4.49
N ASP A 86 -21.79 -8.17 -3.44
CA ASP A 86 -22.97 -8.84 -2.88
C ASP A 86 -22.95 -8.69 -1.36
N GLU A 87 -23.94 -8.01 -0.81
CA GLU A 87 -24.05 -7.71 0.62
C GLU A 87 -24.17 -8.97 1.51
N SER A 88 -24.48 -10.13 0.92
CA SER A 88 -24.51 -11.41 1.65
C SER A 88 -23.15 -12.07 1.81
N LYS A 89 -22.09 -11.51 1.22
CA LYS A 89 -20.70 -12.00 1.30
C LYS A 89 -19.85 -11.05 2.12
N GLN A 90 -18.77 -11.56 2.68
CA GLN A 90 -17.77 -10.74 3.38
C GLN A 90 -16.56 -10.48 2.47
N TYR A 91 -16.02 -9.26 2.57
CA TYR A 91 -14.90 -8.81 1.77
C TYR A 91 -13.75 -8.27 2.64
N ASN A 92 -12.54 -8.59 2.25
CA ASN A 92 -11.36 -7.86 2.74
C ASN A 92 -11.44 -6.40 2.30
N ILE A 93 -10.83 -5.50 3.08
CA ILE A 93 -10.87 -4.06 2.81
C ILE A 93 -9.47 -3.44 2.89
N ILE A 94 -9.17 -2.54 1.95
CA ILE A 94 -7.89 -1.82 1.87
C ILE A 94 -8.14 -0.31 1.91
N TYR A 95 -7.46 0.38 2.83
CA TYR A 95 -7.43 1.84 2.91
C TYR A 95 -6.17 2.35 2.19
N LEU A 96 -6.33 3.06 1.06
CA LEU A 96 -5.24 3.59 0.24
C LEU A 96 -5.05 5.08 0.45
N ILE A 97 -3.94 5.46 1.05
CA ILE A 97 -3.65 6.84 1.45
C ILE A 97 -2.80 7.53 0.38
N HIS A 98 -3.28 8.66 -0.11
CA HIS A 98 -2.61 9.47 -1.13
C HIS A 98 -1.35 10.18 -0.59
N GLY A 99 -0.51 10.68 -1.48
CA GLY A 99 0.65 11.50 -1.13
C GLY A 99 0.30 12.98 -0.98
N THR A 100 1.34 13.79 -0.81
CA THR A 100 1.17 15.25 -0.90
C THR A 100 1.02 15.64 -2.35
N ASP A 101 -0.12 16.10 -2.73
CA ASP A 101 -0.36 16.73 -4.01
C ASP A 101 -0.82 18.18 -3.80
N ARG A 102 -0.25 19.10 -4.57
CA ARG A 102 -0.57 20.52 -4.53
C ARG A 102 -1.50 20.94 -5.67
N GLN A 103 -1.68 20.08 -6.66
CA GLN A 103 -2.36 20.42 -7.91
C GLN A 103 -3.72 19.72 -8.05
N SER A 104 -3.94 18.65 -7.31
CA SER A 104 -5.20 17.91 -7.37
C SER A 104 -6.15 18.41 -6.28
N VAL A 105 -7.25 18.99 -6.70
CA VAL A 105 -8.34 19.38 -5.81
C VAL A 105 -9.09 18.15 -5.25
N ASN A 106 -8.90 16.98 -5.87
CA ASN A 106 -9.62 15.76 -5.50
C ASN A 106 -8.67 14.62 -5.10
N HIS A 107 -8.14 14.69 -3.89
CA HIS A 107 -7.19 13.71 -3.37
C HIS A 107 -7.75 12.29 -3.27
N ILE A 108 -9.06 12.14 -3.11
CA ILE A 108 -9.73 10.83 -3.06
C ILE A 108 -9.69 10.09 -4.41
N GLU A 109 -9.39 10.79 -5.50
CA GLU A 109 -9.24 10.21 -6.84
C GLU A 109 -7.81 9.75 -7.16
N THR A 110 -6.82 10.16 -6.36
CA THR A 110 -5.40 9.95 -6.64
C THR A 110 -5.09 8.48 -6.94
N TRP A 111 -5.48 7.57 -6.07
CA TRP A 111 -5.16 6.16 -6.24
C TRP A 111 -5.91 5.50 -7.39
N LEU A 112 -7.22 5.72 -7.46
CA LEU A 112 -8.06 5.03 -8.42
C LEU A 112 -7.81 5.48 -9.85
N TYR A 113 -7.58 6.79 -10.07
CA TYR A 113 -7.52 7.38 -11.40
C TYR A 113 -6.13 7.92 -11.77
N THR A 114 -5.48 8.73 -10.93
CA THR A 114 -4.15 9.28 -11.26
C THR A 114 -3.08 8.21 -11.25
N VAL A 115 -3.06 7.34 -10.25
CA VAL A 115 -2.20 6.15 -10.20
C VAL A 115 -2.74 5.04 -11.11
N GLY A 116 -4.06 5.03 -11.35
CA GLY A 116 -4.71 4.08 -12.25
C GLY A 116 -4.92 2.69 -11.67
N ILE A 117 -5.05 2.59 -10.33
CA ILE A 117 -5.18 1.28 -9.67
C ILE A 117 -6.54 0.63 -9.91
N LYS A 118 -7.57 1.42 -10.29
CA LYS A 118 -8.89 0.88 -10.60
C LYS A 118 -8.83 -0.18 -11.70
N ASN A 119 -8.14 0.09 -12.80
CA ASN A 119 -8.01 -0.88 -13.88
C ASN A 119 -7.23 -2.12 -13.44
N VAL A 120 -6.23 -1.95 -12.58
CA VAL A 120 -5.45 -3.08 -12.03
C VAL A 120 -6.35 -3.97 -11.18
N LEU A 121 -7.15 -3.38 -10.28
CA LEU A 121 -8.10 -4.11 -9.44
C LEU A 121 -9.13 -4.87 -10.29
N ASP A 122 -9.78 -4.19 -11.26
CA ASP A 122 -10.76 -4.78 -12.14
C ASP A 122 -10.21 -6.02 -12.87
N ASN A 123 -8.99 -5.91 -13.39
CA ASN A 123 -8.39 -7.00 -14.16
C ASN A 123 -7.84 -8.12 -13.26
N MET A 124 -7.22 -7.82 -12.12
CA MET A 124 -6.72 -8.85 -11.21
C MET A 124 -7.87 -9.68 -10.63
N ILE A 125 -9.00 -9.06 -10.30
CA ILE A 125 -10.21 -9.75 -9.85
C ILE A 125 -10.80 -10.60 -10.99
N PHE A 126 -10.91 -10.03 -12.18
CA PHE A 126 -11.42 -10.74 -13.35
C PHE A 126 -10.61 -11.99 -13.72
N TYR A 127 -9.29 -11.92 -13.64
CA TYR A 127 -8.40 -13.06 -13.90
C TYR A 127 -8.25 -14.01 -12.71
N ASN A 128 -8.92 -13.75 -11.58
CA ASN A 128 -8.81 -14.50 -10.33
C ASN A 128 -7.38 -14.56 -9.76
N ASP A 129 -6.60 -13.52 -9.97
CA ASP A 129 -5.26 -13.36 -9.38
C ASP A 129 -5.34 -12.91 -7.92
N ILE A 130 -6.41 -12.18 -7.58
CA ILE A 130 -6.79 -11.79 -6.22
C ILE A 130 -8.29 -12.03 -5.98
N ASP A 131 -8.65 -12.23 -4.73
CA ASP A 131 -10.06 -12.25 -4.34
C ASP A 131 -10.70 -10.86 -4.47
N PRO A 132 -12.02 -10.78 -4.69
CA PRO A 132 -12.74 -9.52 -4.67
C PRO A 132 -12.50 -8.75 -3.35
N VAL A 133 -12.12 -7.48 -3.46
CA VAL A 133 -11.73 -6.64 -2.32
C VAL A 133 -12.39 -5.27 -2.41
N ILE A 134 -12.77 -4.70 -1.26
CA ILE A 134 -13.22 -3.32 -1.13
C ILE A 134 -11.99 -2.41 -0.99
N VAL A 135 -11.94 -1.28 -1.70
CA VAL A 135 -10.84 -0.32 -1.58
C VAL A 135 -11.38 1.07 -1.27
N VAL A 136 -10.86 1.68 -0.22
CA VAL A 136 -11.25 3.01 0.27
C VAL A 136 -10.11 3.98 0.01
N THR A 137 -10.39 5.12 -0.59
CA THR A 137 -9.37 6.14 -0.88
C THR A 137 -9.73 7.47 -0.22
N PRO A 138 -9.44 7.62 1.09
CA PRO A 138 -9.74 8.84 1.83
C PRO A 138 -8.72 9.95 1.54
N SER A 139 -9.07 11.17 1.93
CA SER A 139 -8.10 12.25 2.08
C SER A 139 -7.73 12.43 3.55
N PHE A 140 -6.43 12.53 3.83
CA PHE A 140 -5.94 12.85 5.17
C PHE A 140 -5.92 14.35 5.47
N TYR A 141 -6.30 15.20 4.52
CA TYR A 141 -6.43 16.62 4.73
C TYR A 141 -7.77 16.97 5.36
N SER A 142 -7.77 17.93 6.28
CA SER A 142 -9.00 18.52 6.79
C SER A 142 -9.70 19.33 5.69
N TYR A 143 -11.02 19.28 5.67
CA TYR A 143 -11.82 20.03 4.71
C TYR A 143 -11.58 21.53 4.91
N GLY A 144 -11.33 22.26 3.85
CA GLY A 144 -11.03 23.70 3.88
C GLY A 144 -9.55 24.07 3.88
N LEU A 145 -8.62 23.13 4.19
CA LEU A 145 -7.18 23.41 4.12
C LEU A 145 -6.62 23.38 2.70
N TYR A 146 -7.31 22.76 1.76
CA TYR A 146 -6.96 22.68 0.34
C TYR A 146 -8.11 23.02 -0.62
N GLY A 147 -9.26 23.41 -0.09
CA GLY A 147 -10.40 23.90 -0.89
C GLY A 147 -10.35 25.38 -1.21
N ASP A 148 -9.39 26.10 -0.64
CA ASP A 148 -9.18 27.51 -0.94
C ASP A 148 -8.00 27.64 -1.91
N ASP A 149 -8.27 28.07 -3.15
CA ASP A 149 -7.29 28.29 -4.24
C ASP A 149 -6.15 29.28 -3.87
N ASN A 150 -6.17 29.80 -2.65
CA ASN A 150 -5.24 30.80 -2.15
C ASN A 150 -4.08 30.26 -1.30
N MET A 151 -4.00 28.94 -0.99
CA MET A 151 -2.88 28.37 -0.24
C MET A 151 -1.63 28.17 -1.13
N THR A 152 -1.07 29.27 -1.61
CA THR A 152 0.14 29.27 -2.44
C THR A 152 1.43 29.27 -1.62
N ASN A 153 1.37 29.42 -0.28
CA ASN A 153 2.55 29.58 0.55
C ASN A 153 2.92 28.26 1.27
N ILE A 154 3.99 27.63 0.78
CA ILE A 154 4.55 26.38 1.31
C ILE A 154 4.89 26.41 2.80
N ARG A 155 5.20 27.60 3.35
CA ARG A 155 5.58 27.75 4.77
C ARG A 155 4.38 27.66 5.71
N GLU A 156 3.18 27.98 5.22
CA GLU A 156 1.93 27.90 5.99
C GLU A 156 1.33 26.50 5.94
N VAL A 157 1.55 25.78 4.84
CA VAL A 157 1.03 24.40 4.62
C VAL A 157 1.80 23.36 5.44
N THR A 158 3.11 23.56 5.69
CA THR A 158 3.95 22.55 6.34
C THR A 158 3.50 22.17 7.75
N PRO A 159 3.20 23.11 8.67
CA PRO A 159 2.76 22.74 10.02
C PRO A 159 1.42 22.01 10.04
N VAL A 160 0.49 22.42 9.18
CA VAL A 160 -0.82 21.77 9.05
C VAL A 160 -0.67 20.37 8.50
N LYS A 161 0.16 20.19 7.49
CA LYS A 161 0.49 18.88 6.90
C LYS A 161 1.08 17.93 7.93
N GLU A 162 2.00 18.40 8.77
CA GLU A 162 2.60 17.58 9.83
C GLU A 162 1.56 17.15 10.87
N LYS A 163 0.67 18.06 11.28
CA LYS A 163 -0.44 17.73 12.18
C LYS A 163 -1.41 16.74 11.57
N SER A 164 -1.82 16.95 10.30
CA SER A 164 -2.71 16.04 9.57
C SER A 164 -2.10 14.64 9.49
N THR A 165 -0.82 14.54 9.12
CA THR A 165 -0.10 13.28 9.04
C THR A 165 -0.09 12.56 10.38
N LYS A 166 0.17 13.29 11.47
CA LYS A 166 0.25 12.71 12.82
C LYS A 166 -1.10 12.27 13.36
N ASN A 167 -2.16 12.98 13.03
CA ASN A 167 -3.46 12.83 13.68
C ASN A 167 -4.47 12.01 12.86
N PHE A 168 -4.19 11.71 11.59
CA PHE A 168 -5.08 10.91 10.73
C PHE A 168 -5.39 9.53 11.30
N GLY A 169 -4.50 8.95 12.11
CA GLY A 169 -4.75 7.68 12.78
C GLY A 169 -5.97 7.70 13.71
N TYR A 170 -6.29 8.85 14.31
CA TYR A 170 -7.51 9.02 15.11
C TYR A 170 -8.76 9.08 14.25
N GLU A 171 -8.72 9.88 13.16
CA GLU A 171 -9.81 9.93 12.20
C GLU A 171 -10.08 8.55 11.58
N LEU A 172 -9.02 7.85 11.20
CA LEU A 172 -9.11 6.48 10.67
C LEU A 172 -9.87 5.55 11.63
N ARG A 173 -9.48 5.55 12.92
CA ARG A 173 -10.02 4.66 13.93
C ARG A 173 -11.44 4.97 14.31
N TYR A 174 -11.74 6.24 14.61
CA TYR A 174 -12.98 6.62 15.27
C TYR A 174 -14.07 7.05 14.30
N ASP A 175 -13.71 7.47 13.10
CA ASP A 175 -14.68 8.06 12.18
C ASP A 175 -14.74 7.30 10.83
N LEU A 176 -13.61 7.14 10.12
CA LEU A 176 -13.60 6.60 8.76
C LEU A 176 -13.91 5.10 8.71
N ILE A 177 -13.20 4.27 9.49
CA ILE A 177 -13.41 2.81 9.51
C ILE A 177 -14.86 2.50 9.89
N PRO A 178 -15.40 3.00 11.03
CA PRO A 178 -16.81 2.76 11.38
C PRO A 178 -17.79 3.25 10.32
N ALA A 179 -17.55 4.44 9.74
CA ALA A 179 -18.46 5.02 8.76
C ALA A 179 -18.53 4.21 7.45
N VAL A 180 -17.43 3.62 7.02
CA VAL A 180 -17.38 2.81 5.79
C VAL A 180 -17.87 1.39 6.07
N GLU A 181 -17.36 0.74 7.12
CA GLU A 181 -17.65 -0.66 7.38
C GLU A 181 -19.07 -0.89 7.93
N SER A 182 -19.75 0.16 8.42
CA SER A 182 -21.20 0.10 8.69
C SER A 182 -22.07 0.08 7.40
N LYS A 183 -21.51 0.44 6.24
CA LYS A 183 -22.25 0.54 4.97
C LYS A 183 -22.00 -0.62 4.02
N TYR A 184 -20.89 -1.33 4.19
CA TYR A 184 -20.48 -2.38 3.28
C TYR A 184 -20.11 -3.65 4.04
N SER A 185 -20.41 -4.81 3.44
CA SER A 185 -20.15 -6.11 4.05
C SER A 185 -18.67 -6.43 4.07
N THR A 186 -18.03 -6.20 5.20
CA THR A 186 -16.65 -6.61 5.51
C THR A 186 -16.66 -7.82 6.45
N TYR A 187 -15.51 -8.23 6.93
CA TYR A 187 -15.41 -9.26 7.97
C TYR A 187 -15.74 -8.74 9.38
N ALA A 188 -15.91 -7.42 9.56
CA ALA A 188 -16.42 -6.88 10.82
C ALA A 188 -17.94 -7.17 10.92
N GLU A 189 -18.34 -7.84 11.99
CA GLU A 189 -19.77 -8.15 12.24
C GLU A 189 -20.56 -6.91 12.68
N ASP A 190 -19.87 -5.96 13.33
CA ASP A 190 -20.38 -4.67 13.75
C ASP A 190 -19.22 -3.65 13.73
N VAL A 191 -19.51 -2.39 13.94
CA VAL A 191 -18.52 -1.30 14.01
C VAL A 191 -18.14 -0.92 15.44
N ASP A 192 -18.47 -1.75 16.42
CA ASP A 192 -17.92 -1.61 17.77
C ASP A 192 -16.43 -2.00 17.81
N GLU A 193 -15.73 -1.51 18.84
CA GLU A 193 -14.28 -1.71 18.96
C GLU A 193 -13.88 -3.19 18.91
N LYS A 194 -14.66 -4.06 19.54
CA LYS A 194 -14.35 -5.50 19.59
C LYS A 194 -14.46 -6.14 18.20
N SER A 195 -15.55 -5.89 17.47
CA SER A 195 -15.77 -6.43 16.12
C SER A 195 -14.74 -5.93 15.14
N LEU A 196 -14.31 -4.66 15.25
CA LEU A 196 -13.26 -4.07 14.42
C LEU A 196 -11.87 -4.65 14.74
N ILE A 197 -11.59 -5.00 16.00
CA ILE A 197 -10.35 -5.69 16.39
C ILE A 197 -10.38 -7.15 15.91
N ASP A 198 -11.47 -7.87 16.13
CA ASP A 198 -11.60 -9.27 15.74
C ASP A 198 -11.43 -9.47 14.21
N SER A 199 -11.83 -8.48 13.42
CA SER A 199 -11.70 -8.49 11.94
C SER A 199 -10.38 -7.90 11.41
N ARG A 200 -9.41 -7.57 12.28
CA ARG A 200 -8.16 -6.89 11.89
C ARG A 200 -7.39 -7.57 10.76
N ASP A 201 -7.44 -8.90 10.69
CA ASP A 201 -6.68 -9.68 9.71
C ASP A 201 -7.28 -9.61 8.30
N HIS A 202 -8.45 -9.02 8.18
CA HIS A 202 -9.13 -8.72 6.93
C HIS A 202 -9.03 -7.24 6.51
N ARG A 203 -8.18 -6.47 7.19
CA ARG A 203 -8.00 -5.03 6.93
C ARG A 203 -6.56 -4.70 6.60
N ALA A 204 -6.37 -4.02 5.47
CA ALA A 204 -5.09 -3.51 5.01
C ALA A 204 -5.07 -1.99 4.95
N MET A 205 -3.89 -1.40 5.10
CA MET A 205 -3.63 0.01 4.83
C MET A 205 -2.36 0.15 4.01
N ALA A 206 -2.42 0.92 2.94
CA ALA A 206 -1.24 1.21 2.14
C ALA A 206 -1.22 2.67 1.69
N GLY A 207 -0.05 3.18 1.37
CA GLY A 207 0.07 4.56 0.97
C GLY A 207 1.32 4.86 0.15
N LEU A 208 1.26 5.97 -0.57
CA LEU A 208 2.37 6.50 -1.37
C LEU A 208 2.92 7.79 -0.76
N SER A 209 4.25 7.98 -0.80
CA SER A 209 4.88 9.22 -0.34
C SER A 209 4.47 9.58 1.11
N ASN A 210 3.84 10.72 1.31
CA ASN A 210 3.32 11.11 2.64
C ASN A 210 2.23 10.15 3.15
N GLY A 211 1.41 9.57 2.25
CA GLY A 211 0.45 8.53 2.61
C GLY A 211 1.11 7.26 3.15
N ALA A 212 2.32 6.92 2.68
CA ALA A 212 3.11 5.83 3.23
C ALA A 212 3.57 6.13 4.68
N ARG A 213 3.96 7.37 4.98
CA ARG A 213 4.24 7.78 6.36
C ARG A 213 3.02 7.64 7.25
N ILE A 214 1.84 8.07 6.75
CA ILE A 214 0.58 7.94 7.48
C ILE A 214 0.21 6.47 7.68
N THR A 215 0.47 5.61 6.70
CA THR A 215 0.29 4.16 6.84
C THR A 215 1.14 3.59 7.97
N LEU A 216 2.39 4.02 8.08
CA LEU A 216 3.27 3.59 9.17
C LEU A 216 2.92 4.27 10.50
N ASP A 217 2.81 5.61 10.56
CA ASP A 217 2.50 6.34 11.80
C ASP A 217 1.05 6.10 12.26
N GLY A 218 0.07 6.36 11.39
CA GLY A 218 -1.36 6.31 11.74
C GLY A 218 -1.94 4.89 11.72
N GLY A 219 -1.47 4.03 10.83
CA GLY A 219 -1.87 2.64 10.73
C GLY A 219 -1.08 1.76 11.69
N MET A 220 0.20 1.57 11.39
CA MET A 220 1.01 0.56 12.07
C MET A 220 1.38 0.92 13.51
N THR A 221 1.68 2.20 13.82
CA THR A 221 2.03 2.55 15.20
C THR A 221 0.82 2.85 16.08
N GLN A 222 -0.27 3.40 15.55
CA GLN A 222 -1.44 3.82 16.34
C GLN A 222 -2.60 2.81 16.31
N ASN A 223 -2.77 2.08 15.20
CA ASN A 223 -3.91 1.21 14.93
C ASN A 223 -3.52 -0.22 14.57
N PHE A 224 -2.42 -0.73 15.13
CA PHE A 224 -1.95 -2.09 14.91
C PHE A 224 -2.94 -3.17 15.35
N ASP A 225 -3.78 -2.84 16.34
CA ASP A 225 -4.89 -3.65 16.81
C ASP A 225 -6.09 -3.68 15.84
N TYR A 226 -6.14 -2.78 14.86
CA TYR A 226 -7.22 -2.72 13.85
C TYR A 226 -6.79 -3.24 12.48
N ILE A 227 -5.48 -3.23 12.18
CA ILE A 227 -4.92 -3.48 10.85
C ILE A 227 -3.73 -4.41 10.99
N SER A 228 -3.59 -5.39 10.09
CA SER A 228 -2.48 -6.35 10.09
C SER A 228 -1.68 -6.42 8.80
N TRP A 229 -2.16 -5.81 7.71
CA TRP A 229 -1.51 -5.77 6.41
C TRP A 229 -1.15 -4.35 6.04
N PHE A 230 0.11 -4.10 5.70
CA PHE A 230 0.59 -2.74 5.41
C PHE A 230 1.37 -2.69 4.10
N GLY A 231 1.21 -1.57 3.36
CA GLY A 231 1.98 -1.26 2.16
C GLY A 231 2.61 0.13 2.25
N CYS A 232 3.93 0.20 2.23
CA CYS A 232 4.68 1.44 2.28
C CYS A 232 5.40 1.69 0.96
N PHE A 233 5.02 2.75 0.24
CA PHE A 233 5.58 3.05 -1.08
C PHE A 233 6.21 4.44 -1.09
N SER A 234 7.52 4.48 -1.35
CA SER A 234 8.29 5.74 -1.50
C SER A 234 8.33 6.61 -0.25
N SER A 235 8.48 6.02 0.94
CA SER A 235 8.67 6.77 2.19
C SER A 235 9.16 5.87 3.33
N SER A 236 9.46 6.48 4.48
CA SER A 236 9.85 5.78 5.71
C SER A 236 9.54 6.62 6.94
N ILE A 237 9.58 5.98 8.11
CA ILE A 237 9.67 6.60 9.42
C ILE A 237 10.87 6.02 10.18
N GLU A 238 11.11 6.45 11.41
CA GLU A 238 12.09 5.82 12.27
C GLU A 238 11.64 4.40 12.64
N SER A 239 12.49 3.40 12.34
CA SER A 239 12.20 1.97 12.61
C SER A 239 11.90 1.70 14.08
N SER A 240 12.55 2.43 15.00
CA SER A 240 12.32 2.31 16.44
C SER A 240 10.86 2.56 16.84
N LYS A 241 10.16 3.50 16.17
CA LYS A 241 8.74 3.78 16.45
C LYS A 241 7.85 2.59 16.13
N ILE A 242 8.14 1.90 15.02
CA ILE A 242 7.41 0.71 14.60
C ILE A 242 7.66 -0.42 15.61
N ILE A 243 8.93 -0.66 15.96
CA ILE A 243 9.35 -1.69 16.90
C ILE A 243 8.71 -1.44 18.28
N GLU A 244 8.82 -0.22 18.80
CA GLU A 244 8.20 0.17 20.08
C GLU A 244 6.69 -0.02 20.08
N ALA A 245 6.02 0.29 18.96
CA ALA A 245 4.57 0.14 18.85
C ALA A 245 4.16 -1.35 18.86
N ILE A 246 4.86 -2.21 18.12
CA ILE A 246 4.57 -3.66 18.07
C ILE A 246 4.80 -4.31 19.44
N HIS A 247 5.89 -3.96 20.13
CA HIS A 247 6.23 -4.51 21.45
C HIS A 247 5.47 -3.84 22.62
N SER A 248 4.62 -2.85 22.35
CA SER A 248 3.84 -2.18 23.39
C SER A 248 2.88 -3.14 24.08
N GLU A 249 2.53 -2.86 25.35
CA GLU A 249 1.54 -3.64 26.10
C GLU A 249 0.19 -3.76 25.38
N LYS A 250 -0.20 -2.71 24.63
CA LYS A 250 -1.43 -2.72 23.82
C LYS A 250 -1.35 -3.76 22.69
N ASN A 251 -0.21 -3.90 22.06
CA ASN A 251 -0.08 -4.63 20.80
C ASN A 251 0.61 -6.00 20.91
N LYS A 252 1.20 -6.34 22.05
CA LYS A 252 2.00 -7.56 22.25
C LYS A 252 1.31 -8.89 21.90
N ASN A 253 -0.01 -8.91 21.84
CA ASN A 253 -0.80 -10.10 21.50
C ASN A 253 -1.17 -10.16 20.01
N TYR A 254 -0.89 -9.10 19.23
CA TYR A 254 -1.18 -9.03 17.81
C TYR A 254 0.09 -9.35 17.00
N LYS A 255 -0.10 -10.05 15.88
CA LYS A 255 0.99 -10.35 14.94
C LYS A 255 0.83 -9.50 13.68
N LEU A 256 1.95 -9.07 13.13
CA LEU A 256 1.98 -8.49 11.80
C LEU A 256 1.74 -9.61 10.77
N ASN A 257 0.72 -9.46 9.93
CA ASN A 257 0.55 -10.38 8.82
C ASN A 257 1.54 -10.05 7.70
N TYR A 258 1.61 -8.79 7.27
CA TYR A 258 2.58 -8.40 6.26
C TYR A 258 2.88 -6.91 6.23
N LEU A 259 4.15 -6.55 6.01
CA LEU A 259 4.59 -5.21 5.62
C LEU A 259 5.31 -5.29 4.28
N PHE A 260 4.62 -4.86 3.23
CA PHE A 260 5.18 -4.74 1.89
C PHE A 260 5.78 -3.36 1.68
N ASN A 261 7.07 -3.29 1.34
CA ASN A 261 7.77 -2.06 1.05
C ASN A 261 8.19 -2.02 -0.41
N ALA A 262 8.06 -0.88 -1.08
CA ALA A 262 8.54 -0.73 -2.45
C ALA A 262 8.96 0.69 -2.76
N ASP A 263 10.04 0.81 -3.56
CA ASP A 263 10.56 2.08 -4.03
C ASP A 263 11.10 2.00 -5.45
N GLY A 264 11.05 3.11 -6.16
CA GLY A 264 11.81 3.27 -7.39
C GLY A 264 13.30 3.41 -7.09
N ILE A 265 14.15 2.75 -7.85
CA ILE A 265 15.62 2.82 -7.66
C ILE A 265 16.21 4.24 -7.83
N TYR A 266 15.47 5.14 -8.48
CA TYR A 266 15.80 6.56 -8.64
C TYR A 266 14.90 7.48 -7.80
N ASP A 267 14.16 6.93 -6.85
CA ASP A 267 13.34 7.71 -5.93
C ASP A 267 14.23 8.39 -4.88
N PHE A 268 13.92 9.62 -4.53
CA PHE A 268 14.66 10.32 -3.47
C PHE A 268 14.45 9.69 -2.08
N ALA A 269 13.36 8.95 -1.87
CA ALA A 269 13.07 8.25 -0.63
C ALA A 269 13.82 6.91 -0.50
N TYR A 270 14.34 6.36 -1.60
CA TYR A 270 14.91 5.03 -1.68
C TYR A 270 15.89 4.67 -0.55
N ASN A 271 16.92 5.51 -0.32
CA ASN A 271 17.94 5.20 0.68
C ASN A 271 17.38 5.15 2.10
N ALA A 272 16.50 6.09 2.44
CA ALA A 272 15.89 6.16 3.78
C ALA A 272 14.92 4.99 4.00
N HIS A 273 14.16 4.64 2.98
CA HIS A 273 13.20 3.54 3.04
C HIS A 273 13.92 2.18 3.14
N LYS A 274 14.93 1.95 2.33
CA LYS A 274 15.74 0.72 2.38
C LYS A 274 16.43 0.56 3.74
N LYS A 275 16.97 1.64 4.29
CA LYS A 275 17.54 1.66 5.64
C LYS A 275 16.52 1.24 6.71
N MET A 276 15.30 1.79 6.66
CA MET A 276 14.22 1.39 7.58
C MET A 276 13.95 -0.11 7.49
N TYR A 277 13.80 -0.65 6.28
CA TYR A 277 13.61 -2.08 6.04
C TYR A 277 14.73 -2.93 6.64
N GLU A 278 15.99 -2.57 6.41
CA GLU A 278 17.17 -3.28 6.94
C GLU A 278 17.26 -3.22 8.47
N GLU A 279 16.77 -2.14 9.07
CA GLU A 279 16.69 -2.00 10.53
C GLU A 279 15.57 -2.85 11.12
N LEU A 280 14.40 -2.91 10.48
CA LEU A 280 13.28 -3.75 10.90
C LEU A 280 13.64 -5.24 10.88
N LEU A 281 14.42 -5.70 9.89
CA LEU A 281 14.89 -7.09 9.81
C LEU A 281 15.75 -7.56 11.00
N LYS A 282 16.21 -6.64 11.85
CA LYS A 282 17.01 -6.98 13.05
C LYS A 282 16.13 -7.31 14.25
N ASP A 283 14.84 -7.00 14.19
CA ASP A 283 13.88 -7.27 15.25
C ASP A 283 13.16 -8.60 15.00
N GLU A 284 12.93 -9.38 16.05
CA GLU A 284 12.34 -10.72 15.99
C GLU A 284 10.90 -10.78 15.45
N SER A 285 10.18 -9.63 15.46
CA SER A 285 8.83 -9.52 14.91
C SER A 285 8.79 -9.58 13.38
N PHE A 286 9.95 -9.40 12.73
CA PHE A 286 10.05 -9.34 11.27
C PHE A 286 10.89 -10.48 10.70
N ASN A 287 10.39 -11.06 9.64
CA ASN A 287 11.09 -12.13 8.91
C ASN A 287 10.63 -12.16 7.44
N GLU A 288 11.13 -13.09 6.66
CA GLU A 288 10.84 -13.21 5.24
C GLU A 288 9.37 -13.53 4.90
N ASN A 289 8.59 -14.00 5.87
CA ASN A 289 7.18 -14.32 5.64
C ASN A 289 6.27 -13.10 5.87
N ASN A 290 6.75 -12.05 6.55
CA ASN A 290 5.93 -10.89 6.88
C ASN A 290 6.55 -9.53 6.54
N LEU A 291 7.77 -9.51 5.97
CA LEU A 291 8.46 -8.27 5.59
C LEU A 291 9.18 -8.44 4.25
N GLU A 292 8.81 -7.64 3.27
CA GLU A 292 9.41 -7.62 1.93
C GLU A 292 9.81 -6.21 1.52
N TYR A 293 10.86 -6.10 0.71
CA TYR A 293 11.26 -4.87 0.04
C TYR A 293 11.47 -5.13 -1.46
N VAL A 294 10.76 -4.39 -2.30
CA VAL A 294 10.79 -4.52 -3.75
C VAL A 294 11.33 -3.25 -4.39
N GLU A 295 12.33 -3.40 -5.24
CA GLU A 295 12.88 -2.31 -6.05
C GLU A 295 12.15 -2.23 -7.40
N ILE A 296 11.62 -1.06 -7.72
CA ILE A 296 10.99 -0.84 -9.01
C ILE A 296 12.06 -0.42 -10.02
N ALA A 297 12.29 -1.25 -11.02
CA ALA A 297 13.27 -0.99 -12.08
C ALA A 297 12.94 0.32 -12.82
N PHE A 298 13.96 1.18 -12.96
CA PHE A 298 13.81 2.51 -13.56
C PHE A 298 12.71 3.37 -12.93
N GLY A 299 12.35 3.08 -11.66
CA GLY A 299 11.31 3.80 -10.93
C GLY A 299 11.83 5.12 -10.36
N TYR A 300 10.96 6.13 -10.38
CA TYR A 300 11.12 7.43 -9.75
C TYR A 300 9.98 7.65 -8.74
N HIS A 301 9.97 8.77 -8.05
CA HIS A 301 8.85 9.21 -7.21
C HIS A 301 7.65 9.58 -8.09
N SER A 302 6.90 8.60 -8.57
CA SER A 302 5.94 8.79 -9.65
C SER A 302 4.76 7.82 -9.63
N PRO A 303 3.63 8.18 -10.26
CA PRO A 303 2.45 7.30 -10.36
C PRO A 303 2.77 5.91 -10.94
N ARG A 304 3.70 5.83 -11.92
CA ARG A 304 4.12 4.55 -12.48
C ARG A 304 4.70 3.63 -11.40
N SER A 305 5.60 4.14 -10.57
CA SER A 305 6.23 3.33 -9.51
C SER A 305 5.18 2.87 -8.50
N TRP A 306 4.30 3.76 -8.07
CA TRP A 306 3.25 3.43 -7.10
C TRP A 306 2.19 2.48 -7.64
N GLN A 307 1.87 2.55 -8.94
CA GLN A 307 0.99 1.57 -9.58
C GLN A 307 1.60 0.17 -9.55
N ILE A 308 2.90 0.05 -9.86
CA ILE A 308 3.63 -1.21 -9.80
C ILE A 308 3.71 -1.72 -8.37
N SER A 309 4.06 -0.85 -7.40
CA SER A 309 4.13 -1.20 -5.99
C SER A 309 2.81 -1.77 -5.46
N MET A 310 1.68 -1.13 -5.82
CA MET A 310 0.37 -1.61 -5.38
C MET A 310 -0.04 -2.91 -6.09
N TYR A 311 0.28 -3.06 -7.38
CA TYR A 311 0.06 -4.32 -8.10
C TYR A 311 0.81 -5.49 -7.44
N ASP A 312 2.06 -5.26 -7.05
CA ASP A 312 2.86 -6.28 -6.36
C ASP A 312 2.33 -6.56 -4.94
N ALA A 313 1.93 -5.52 -4.19
CA ALA A 313 1.35 -5.65 -2.85
C ALA A 313 0.02 -6.43 -2.85
N LEU A 314 -0.85 -6.19 -3.85
CA LEU A 314 -2.12 -6.91 -4.01
C LEU A 314 -1.93 -8.42 -4.15
N GLN A 315 -0.80 -8.88 -4.68
CA GLN A 315 -0.48 -10.30 -4.78
C GLN A 315 -0.02 -10.92 -3.46
N ARG A 316 0.21 -10.11 -2.42
CA ARG A 316 0.64 -10.54 -1.07
C ARG A 316 -0.48 -10.42 -0.05
N PHE A 317 -1.27 -9.34 -0.16
CA PHE A 317 -2.31 -9.06 0.84
C PHE A 317 -3.36 -10.16 0.88
N PHE A 318 -3.76 -10.50 2.12
CA PHE A 318 -4.79 -11.49 2.43
C PHE A 318 -4.50 -12.92 1.93
N LYS A 319 -3.25 -13.23 1.64
CA LYS A 319 -2.82 -14.61 1.37
C LYS A 319 -2.53 -15.31 2.69
N GLU A 320 -2.99 -16.55 2.81
CA GLU A 320 -2.54 -17.41 3.90
C GLU A 320 -1.02 -17.64 3.77
N ALA A 321 -0.29 -17.51 4.91
CA ALA A 321 1.16 -17.71 4.97
C ALA A 321 1.52 -19.19 4.88
#